data_35998c0b9b8da195278071699cce99f5
#
_entry.id   35998c0b9b8da195278071699cce99f5
#
_cell.length_a   1.000
_cell.length_b   1.000
_cell.length_c   1.000
_cell.angle_alpha   90.00
_cell.angle_beta   90.00
_cell.angle_gamma   90.00
#
_symmetry.space_group_name_H-M   'P 1'
#
loop_
_entity.id
_entity.type
_entity.pdbx_description
1 polymer ?
#
loop_
_entity_poly.entity_id
_entity_poly.type
_entity_poly.pdbx_seq_one_letter_code
_entity_poly.pdbx_strand_id
1 'polypeptide(L)'
;MKHFIIILILNAAAIGSHAQTDQQDIDNQVWKPFTRAITTQDVASFVSVHSKDLIRAERDQKRVLDLSSYQSGMEAGWPSWKESIKKSNEKYIFELRFLERISNGTLAYEVGYFKNEIISTRGEKHISYGKFQVALRKENGVWKILVDSDSHEGGNITDEMFAAAQPIEQ
;
A
#
# COMPACT_ATOMS: atom_id res chain seq x y z
N MET A 1 25.02 -42.53 -17.52
CA MET A 1 25.00 -41.18 -16.91
C MET A 1 24.05 -40.26 -17.66
N LYS A 2 22.73 -40.42 -17.53
CA LYS A 2 21.70 -39.56 -18.23
C LYS A 2 20.38 -39.50 -17.47
N HIS A 3 20.39 -39.24 -16.15
CA HIS A 3 19.10 -39.14 -15.41
C HIS A 3 19.08 -38.09 -14.29
N PHE A 4 19.88 -37.01 -14.37
CA PHE A 4 19.97 -36.06 -13.25
C PHE A 4 19.54 -34.61 -13.56
N ILE A 5 18.90 -34.35 -14.71
CA ILE A 5 18.59 -32.94 -15.10
C ILE A 5 17.09 -32.58 -15.00
N ILE A 6 16.19 -33.57 -14.77
CA ILE A 6 14.72 -33.28 -14.89
C ILE A 6 14.07 -32.78 -13.58
N ILE A 7 14.70 -32.91 -12.40
CA ILE A 7 14.06 -32.58 -11.10
C ILE A 7 14.14 -31.09 -10.76
N LEU A 8 15.02 -30.29 -11.36
CA LEU A 8 15.21 -28.89 -11.00
C LEU A 8 14.15 -27.94 -11.63
N ILE A 9 13.48 -28.34 -12.71
CA ILE A 9 12.56 -27.47 -13.45
C ILE A 9 11.15 -27.46 -12.83
N LEU A 10 10.73 -28.52 -12.15
CA LEU A 10 9.38 -28.60 -11.55
C LEU A 10 9.21 -27.71 -10.30
N ASN A 11 10.27 -27.45 -9.55
CA ASN A 11 10.19 -26.62 -8.33
C ASN A 11 10.07 -25.11 -8.62
N ALA A 12 10.62 -24.62 -9.72
CA ALA A 12 10.54 -23.20 -10.07
C ALA A 12 9.13 -22.75 -10.49
N ALA A 13 8.39 -23.64 -11.17
CA ALA A 13 7.01 -23.35 -11.60
C ALA A 13 6.01 -23.30 -10.43
N ALA A 14 6.20 -24.11 -9.40
CA ALA A 14 5.33 -24.13 -8.23
C ALA A 14 5.50 -22.87 -7.34
N ILE A 15 6.73 -22.36 -7.21
CA ILE A 15 7.01 -21.15 -6.43
C ILE A 15 6.40 -19.91 -7.13
N GLY A 16 6.48 -19.82 -8.44
CA GLY A 16 5.90 -18.73 -9.21
C GLY A 16 4.37 -18.65 -9.11
N SER A 17 3.67 -19.79 -9.08
CA SER A 17 2.21 -19.82 -8.96
C SER A 17 1.69 -19.40 -7.58
N HIS A 18 2.40 -19.76 -6.50
CA HIS A 18 2.03 -19.34 -5.14
C HIS A 18 2.25 -17.84 -4.92
N ALA A 19 3.37 -17.29 -5.38
CA ALA A 19 3.64 -15.87 -5.26
C ALA A 19 2.61 -15.00 -5.99
N GLN A 20 2.18 -15.40 -7.18
CA GLN A 20 1.15 -14.72 -7.95
C GLN A 20 -0.23 -14.79 -7.26
N THR A 21 -0.59 -15.93 -6.66
CA THR A 21 -1.83 -16.09 -5.88
C THR A 21 -1.80 -15.20 -4.63
N ASP A 22 -0.68 -15.15 -3.91
CA ASP A 22 -0.51 -14.28 -2.75
C ASP A 22 -0.66 -12.80 -3.12
N GLN A 23 -0.07 -12.35 -4.23
CA GLN A 23 -0.19 -10.95 -4.68
C GLN A 23 -1.63 -10.58 -4.98
N GLN A 24 -2.37 -11.46 -5.65
CA GLN A 24 -3.79 -11.26 -5.96
C GLN A 24 -4.65 -11.21 -4.68
N ASP A 25 -4.36 -12.07 -3.71
CA ASP A 25 -4.99 -12.06 -2.39
C ASP A 25 -4.69 -10.76 -1.63
N ILE A 26 -3.42 -10.32 -1.61
CA ILE A 26 -2.99 -9.07 -0.99
C ILE A 26 -3.69 -7.87 -1.64
N ASP A 27 -3.76 -7.82 -2.97
CA ASP A 27 -4.46 -6.76 -3.68
C ASP A 27 -5.94 -6.67 -3.28
N ASN A 28 -6.62 -7.80 -3.20
CA ASN A 28 -8.04 -7.85 -2.87
C ASN A 28 -8.33 -7.60 -1.38
N GLN A 29 -7.47 -8.10 -0.48
CA GLN A 29 -7.68 -8.05 0.96
C GLN A 29 -7.09 -6.81 1.61
N VAL A 30 -6.06 -6.19 1.01
CA VAL A 30 -5.32 -5.07 1.58
C VAL A 30 -5.36 -3.84 0.68
N TRP A 31 -4.78 -3.90 -0.53
CA TRP A 31 -4.52 -2.66 -1.29
C TRP A 31 -5.75 -2.01 -1.88
N LYS A 32 -6.69 -2.77 -2.43
CA LYS A 32 -7.96 -2.20 -2.93
C LYS A 32 -8.80 -1.59 -1.78
N PRO A 33 -9.00 -2.29 -0.63
CA PRO A 33 -9.64 -1.68 0.55
C PRO A 33 -8.87 -0.48 1.11
N PHE A 34 -7.55 -0.55 1.21
CA PHE A 34 -6.68 0.53 1.68
C PHE A 34 -6.84 1.80 0.83
N THR A 35 -6.67 1.67 -0.49
CA THR A 35 -6.80 2.78 -1.45
C THR A 35 -8.20 3.40 -1.36
N ARG A 36 -9.23 2.56 -1.30
CA ARG A 36 -10.61 3.03 -1.15
C ARG A 36 -10.81 3.78 0.16
N ALA A 37 -10.31 3.26 1.27
CA ALA A 37 -10.45 3.87 2.59
C ALA A 37 -9.77 5.25 2.66
N ILE A 38 -8.58 5.41 2.10
CA ILE A 38 -7.90 6.71 1.99
C ILE A 38 -8.72 7.67 1.11
N THR A 39 -9.16 7.22 -0.07
CA THR A 39 -9.91 8.07 -1.01
C THR A 39 -11.23 8.57 -0.42
N THR A 40 -11.88 7.77 0.43
CA THR A 40 -13.17 8.11 1.06
C THR A 40 -13.04 8.63 2.49
N GLN A 41 -11.83 8.69 3.04
CA GLN A 41 -11.52 9.01 4.44
C GLN A 41 -12.34 8.15 5.42
N ASP A 42 -12.37 6.83 5.16
CA ASP A 42 -13.03 5.83 6.02
C ASP A 42 -12.02 5.20 6.98
N VAL A 43 -11.94 5.75 8.21
CA VAL A 43 -11.00 5.31 9.23
C VAL A 43 -11.19 3.84 9.61
N ALA A 44 -12.43 3.37 9.74
CA ALA A 44 -12.71 1.99 10.14
C ALA A 44 -12.21 0.98 9.09
N SER A 45 -12.49 1.23 7.81
CA SER A 45 -12.00 0.42 6.70
C SER A 45 -10.47 0.49 6.60
N PHE A 46 -9.88 1.66 6.81
CA PHE A 46 -8.42 1.84 6.81
C PHE A 46 -7.74 1.01 7.90
N VAL A 47 -8.22 1.11 9.14
CA VAL A 47 -7.69 0.34 10.28
C VAL A 47 -7.84 -1.16 10.08
N SER A 48 -8.93 -1.59 9.43
CA SER A 48 -9.24 -3.01 9.26
C SER A 48 -8.23 -3.79 8.42
N VAL A 49 -7.45 -3.15 7.55
CA VAL A 49 -6.41 -3.81 6.74
C VAL A 49 -5.08 -3.95 7.47
N HIS A 50 -4.94 -3.35 8.65
CA HIS A 50 -3.73 -3.40 9.46
C HIS A 50 -3.80 -4.53 10.51
N SER A 51 -2.64 -5.05 10.87
CA SER A 51 -2.47 -5.94 12.02
C SER A 51 -2.70 -5.17 13.32
N LYS A 52 -3.23 -5.84 14.36
CA LYS A 52 -3.26 -5.27 15.71
C LYS A 52 -1.86 -4.99 16.27
N ASP A 53 -0.84 -5.67 15.74
CA ASP A 53 0.57 -5.55 16.12
C ASP A 53 1.31 -4.56 15.20
N LEU A 54 0.60 -3.65 14.53
CA LEU A 54 1.17 -2.70 13.58
C LEU A 54 2.35 -1.92 14.16
N ILE A 55 3.40 -1.80 13.36
CA ILE A 55 4.48 -0.84 13.51
C ILE A 55 4.37 0.16 12.36
N ARG A 56 3.91 1.37 12.64
CA ARG A 56 3.83 2.47 11.67
C ARG A 56 5.07 3.36 11.79
N ALA A 57 5.85 3.50 10.73
CA ALA A 57 7.03 4.37 10.69
C ALA A 57 6.80 5.56 9.74
N GLU A 58 6.55 6.73 10.30
CA GLU A 58 6.43 7.98 9.56
C GLU A 58 7.82 8.62 9.45
N ARG A 59 8.54 8.30 8.38
CA ARG A 59 9.97 8.59 8.23
C ARG A 59 10.26 10.09 8.15
N ASP A 60 9.40 10.86 7.50
CA ASP A 60 9.57 12.32 7.38
C ASP A 60 9.42 13.00 8.74
N GLN A 61 8.53 12.52 9.60
CA GLN A 61 8.30 13.01 10.96
C GLN A 61 9.22 12.36 12.00
N LYS A 62 10.03 11.34 11.60
CA LYS A 62 10.94 10.58 12.47
C LYS A 62 10.25 10.00 13.70
N ARG A 63 9.06 9.45 13.52
CA ARG A 63 8.28 8.82 14.60
C ARG A 63 7.80 7.42 14.24
N VAL A 64 7.57 6.62 15.29
CA VAL A 64 7.00 5.28 15.18
C VAL A 64 5.73 5.25 16.03
N LEU A 65 4.68 4.66 15.49
CA LEU A 65 3.36 4.56 16.12
C LEU A 65 2.91 3.09 16.14
N ASP A 66 2.13 2.74 17.14
CA ASP A 66 1.29 1.53 17.14
C ASP A 66 -0.05 1.81 16.42
N LEU A 67 -0.87 0.76 16.25
CA LEU A 67 -2.17 0.88 15.60
C LEU A 67 -3.10 1.88 16.29
N SER A 68 -3.13 1.88 17.63
CA SER A 68 -4.01 2.77 18.40
C SER A 68 -3.67 4.24 18.21
N SER A 69 -2.38 4.57 18.27
CA SER A 69 -1.88 5.93 18.05
C SER A 69 -2.11 6.38 16.61
N TYR A 70 -1.91 5.48 15.64
CA TYR A 70 -2.16 5.75 14.23
C TYR A 70 -3.64 6.00 13.96
N GLN A 71 -4.52 5.13 14.48
CA GLN A 71 -5.98 5.30 14.39
C GLN A 71 -6.44 6.63 14.99
N SER A 72 -5.98 6.97 16.19
CA SER A 72 -6.33 8.23 16.86
C SER A 72 -5.97 9.46 16.02
N GLY A 73 -4.82 9.43 15.33
CA GLY A 73 -4.42 10.49 14.39
C GLY A 73 -5.39 10.62 13.20
N MET A 74 -5.82 9.48 12.63
CA MET A 74 -6.80 9.48 11.53
C MET A 74 -8.17 9.99 12.00
N GLU A 75 -8.65 9.54 13.15
CA GLU A 75 -9.92 10.00 13.75
C GLU A 75 -9.93 11.50 14.03
N ALA A 76 -8.80 12.06 14.42
CA ALA A 76 -8.66 13.50 14.65
C ALA A 76 -8.61 14.32 13.35
N GLY A 77 -7.98 13.81 12.30
CA GLY A 77 -7.68 14.58 11.08
C GLY A 77 -8.66 14.35 9.92
N TRP A 78 -9.04 13.11 9.67
CA TRP A 78 -9.81 12.76 8.47
C TRP A 78 -11.20 13.37 8.37
N PRO A 79 -12.00 13.53 9.45
CA PRO A 79 -13.30 14.16 9.35
C PRO A 79 -13.23 15.61 8.82
N SER A 80 -12.29 16.39 9.33
CA SER A 80 -12.10 17.78 8.89
C SER A 80 -11.56 17.84 7.45
N TRP A 81 -10.67 16.95 7.07
CA TRP A 81 -10.16 16.83 5.70
C TRP A 81 -11.28 16.44 4.71
N LYS A 82 -12.12 15.46 5.07
CA LYS A 82 -13.29 15.06 4.27
C LYS A 82 -14.25 16.23 4.03
N GLU A 83 -14.57 16.98 5.08
CA GLU A 83 -15.43 18.15 4.96
C GLU A 83 -14.80 19.27 4.13
N SER A 84 -13.48 19.45 4.21
CA SER A 84 -12.72 20.40 3.39
C SER A 84 -12.86 20.08 1.90
N ILE A 85 -12.57 18.83 1.50
CA ILE A 85 -12.69 18.37 0.11
C ILE A 85 -14.12 18.51 -0.40
N LYS A 86 -15.10 18.13 0.41
CA LYS A 86 -16.52 18.29 0.07
C LYS A 86 -16.91 19.75 -0.12
N LYS A 87 -16.47 20.64 0.77
CA LYS A 87 -16.77 22.08 0.73
C LYS A 87 -16.12 22.76 -0.46
N SER A 88 -14.88 22.42 -0.80
CA SER A 88 -14.16 22.96 -1.95
C SER A 88 -14.63 22.35 -3.28
N ASN A 89 -15.42 21.26 -3.24
CA ASN A 89 -15.81 20.46 -4.40
C ASN A 89 -14.61 19.99 -5.24
N GLU A 90 -13.51 19.69 -4.56
CA GLU A 90 -12.31 19.14 -5.17
C GLU A 90 -12.42 17.63 -5.32
N LYS A 91 -11.67 17.06 -6.26
CA LYS A 91 -11.54 15.61 -6.40
C LYS A 91 -10.20 15.18 -5.83
N TYR A 92 -10.21 14.23 -4.90
CA TYR A 92 -9.02 13.58 -4.38
C TYR A 92 -8.85 12.19 -5.00
N ILE A 93 -7.63 11.90 -5.45
CA ILE A 93 -7.23 10.61 -6.03
C ILE A 93 -6.00 10.12 -5.30
N PHE A 94 -6.02 8.85 -4.91
CA PHE A 94 -4.89 8.14 -4.32
C PHE A 94 -4.58 6.90 -5.16
N GLU A 95 -3.32 6.75 -5.57
CA GLU A 95 -2.86 5.63 -6.39
C GLU A 95 -1.60 5.01 -5.79
N LEU A 96 -1.50 3.67 -5.92
CA LEU A 96 -0.32 2.89 -5.54
C LEU A 96 0.29 2.23 -6.76
N ARG A 97 1.62 2.14 -6.78
CA ARG A 97 2.39 1.35 -7.74
C ARG A 97 3.54 0.66 -7.05
N PHE A 98 3.90 -0.53 -7.52
CA PHE A 98 4.85 -1.42 -6.87
C PHE A 98 6.16 -1.51 -7.65
N LEU A 99 7.28 -1.48 -6.91
CA LEU A 99 8.62 -1.73 -7.39
C LEU A 99 9.06 -3.17 -7.15
N GLU A 100 8.65 -3.71 -6.00
CA GLU A 100 9.03 -5.04 -5.55
C GLU A 100 7.86 -5.65 -4.77
N ARG A 101 7.58 -6.92 -5.03
CA ARG A 101 6.55 -7.70 -4.33
C ARG A 101 7.05 -9.13 -4.15
N ILE A 102 7.32 -9.53 -2.92
CA ILE A 102 7.77 -10.88 -2.56
C ILE A 102 6.90 -11.46 -1.45
N SER A 103 6.60 -12.76 -1.53
CA SER A 103 5.80 -13.48 -0.53
C SER A 103 6.21 -14.94 -0.42
N ASN A 104 5.80 -15.58 0.68
CA ASN A 104 6.04 -17.00 0.94
C ASN A 104 4.77 -17.75 1.44
N GLY A 105 3.57 -17.19 1.19
CA GLY A 105 2.31 -17.77 1.62
C GLY A 105 1.83 -17.30 3.00
N THR A 106 2.70 -16.77 3.84
CA THR A 106 2.38 -16.33 5.21
C THR A 106 2.91 -14.94 5.55
N LEU A 107 4.03 -14.56 4.93
CA LEU A 107 4.66 -13.25 5.04
C LEU A 107 4.87 -12.68 3.65
N ALA A 108 4.75 -11.37 3.53
CA ALA A 108 5.09 -10.64 2.31
C ALA A 108 5.84 -9.35 2.63
N TYR A 109 6.64 -8.89 1.67
CA TYR A 109 7.30 -7.59 1.71
C TYR A 109 7.09 -6.91 0.37
N GLU A 110 6.62 -5.66 0.42
CA GLU A 110 6.31 -4.90 -0.77
C GLU A 110 6.86 -3.49 -0.65
N VAL A 111 7.41 -3.01 -1.76
CA VAL A 111 7.96 -1.66 -1.91
C VAL A 111 7.28 -1.00 -3.09
N GLY A 112 6.93 0.27 -2.96
CA GLY A 112 6.31 0.99 -4.05
C GLY A 112 6.25 2.48 -3.84
N TYR A 113 5.53 3.12 -4.74
CA TYR A 113 5.22 4.53 -4.71
C TYR A 113 3.73 4.76 -4.50
N PHE A 114 3.40 5.84 -3.80
CA PHE A 114 2.04 6.38 -3.79
C PHE A 114 2.01 7.75 -4.46
N LYS A 115 0.87 8.07 -5.02
CA LYS A 115 0.54 9.38 -5.58
C LYS A 115 -0.72 9.92 -4.92
N ASN A 116 -0.64 11.13 -4.42
CA ASN A 116 -1.80 11.94 -4.04
C ASN A 116 -2.04 12.98 -5.13
N GLU A 117 -3.26 13.11 -5.61
CA GLU A 117 -3.66 14.12 -6.59
C GLU A 117 -4.94 14.80 -6.12
N ILE A 118 -4.90 16.12 -5.97
CA ILE A 118 -6.08 16.95 -5.70
C ILE A 118 -6.36 17.76 -6.96
N ILE A 119 -7.59 17.68 -7.46
CA ILE A 119 -8.03 18.40 -8.65
C ILE A 119 -9.06 19.42 -8.24
N SER A 120 -8.75 20.71 -8.45
CA SER A 120 -9.66 21.83 -8.17
C SER A 120 -10.84 21.85 -9.14
N THR A 121 -11.88 22.62 -8.81
CA THR A 121 -13.04 22.86 -9.70
C THR A 121 -12.67 23.54 -11.02
N ARG A 122 -11.47 24.16 -11.10
CA ARG A 122 -10.91 24.78 -12.31
C ARG A 122 -10.02 23.83 -13.10
N GLY A 123 -9.85 22.59 -12.65
CA GLY A 123 -9.00 21.58 -13.28
C GLY A 123 -7.51 21.70 -12.93
N GLU A 124 -7.14 22.57 -11.98
CA GLU A 124 -5.77 22.69 -11.48
C GLU A 124 -5.43 21.45 -10.66
N LYS A 125 -4.24 20.87 -10.85
CA LYS A 125 -3.80 19.65 -10.20
C LYS A 125 -2.68 19.94 -9.21
N HIS A 126 -2.83 19.47 -7.98
CA HIS A 126 -1.77 19.40 -6.99
C HIS A 126 -1.40 17.93 -6.79
N ILE A 127 -0.17 17.56 -7.17
CA ILE A 127 0.32 16.19 -7.13
C ILE A 127 1.48 16.11 -6.16
N SER A 128 1.47 15.06 -5.31
CA SER A 128 2.61 14.70 -4.47
C SER A 128 2.84 13.18 -4.53
N TYR A 129 4.09 12.79 -4.43
CA TYR A 129 4.53 11.41 -4.44
C TYR A 129 5.19 11.05 -3.13
N GLY A 130 5.16 9.76 -2.79
CA GLY A 130 5.95 9.20 -1.74
C GLY A 130 6.30 7.75 -2.03
N LYS A 131 7.21 7.20 -1.24
CA LYS A 131 7.65 5.82 -1.29
C LYS A 131 7.18 5.11 -0.03
N PHE A 132 6.64 3.92 -0.19
CA PHE A 132 6.28 3.04 0.92
C PHE A 132 7.12 1.77 0.92
N GLN A 133 7.27 1.19 2.10
CA GLN A 133 7.86 -0.12 2.36
C GLN A 133 7.00 -0.78 3.42
N VAL A 134 6.43 -1.94 3.11
CA VAL A 134 5.52 -2.63 4.01
C VAL A 134 5.93 -4.09 4.17
N ALA A 135 5.73 -4.62 5.37
CA ALA A 135 5.69 -6.05 5.60
C ALA A 135 4.26 -6.46 5.94
N LEU A 136 3.80 -7.54 5.32
CA LEU A 136 2.47 -8.10 5.56
C LEU A 136 2.59 -9.48 6.21
N ARG A 137 1.57 -9.84 6.98
CA ARG A 137 1.42 -11.14 7.61
C ARG A 137 0.02 -11.67 7.35
N LYS A 138 -0.09 -12.98 7.03
CA LYS A 138 -1.40 -13.63 6.93
C LYS A 138 -1.87 -14.03 8.33
N GLU A 139 -2.97 -13.46 8.80
CA GLU A 139 -3.57 -13.68 10.11
C GLU A 139 -4.91 -14.38 9.95
N ASN A 140 -5.03 -15.61 10.44
CA ASN A 140 -6.25 -16.43 10.28
C ASN A 140 -6.72 -16.53 8.81
N GLY A 141 -5.78 -16.63 7.88
CA GLY A 141 -6.07 -16.72 6.44
C GLY A 141 -6.25 -15.38 5.72
N VAL A 142 -6.17 -14.23 6.43
CA VAL A 142 -6.34 -12.89 5.88
C VAL A 142 -5.04 -12.10 5.95
N TRP A 143 -4.63 -11.49 4.86
CA TRP A 143 -3.47 -10.62 4.81
C TRP A 143 -3.70 -9.31 5.57
N LYS A 144 -2.70 -8.90 6.37
CA LYS A 144 -2.70 -7.66 7.17
C LYS A 144 -1.36 -6.96 7.05
N ILE A 145 -1.37 -5.63 7.05
CA ILE A 145 -0.16 -4.82 7.14
C ILE A 145 0.38 -4.89 8.56
N LEU A 146 1.58 -5.43 8.74
CA LEU A 146 2.29 -5.55 10.02
C LEU A 146 3.27 -4.40 10.23
N VAL A 147 4.00 -4.03 9.18
CA VAL A 147 4.88 -2.86 9.17
C VAL A 147 4.45 -1.97 8.04
N ASP A 148 4.20 -0.70 8.32
CA ASP A 148 3.86 0.33 7.35
C ASP A 148 4.86 1.50 7.51
N SER A 149 5.67 1.72 6.48
CA SER A 149 6.70 2.75 6.48
C SER A 149 6.66 3.56 5.20
N ASP A 150 6.59 4.89 5.33
CA ASP A 150 6.61 5.77 4.17
C ASP A 150 7.43 7.06 4.37
N SER A 151 7.71 7.72 3.26
CA SER A 151 8.23 9.09 3.21
C SER A 151 7.98 9.70 1.83
N HIS A 152 8.10 11.03 1.77
CA HIS A 152 8.07 11.75 0.49
C HIS A 152 9.44 11.77 -0.21
N GLU A 153 10.45 11.10 0.34
CA GLU A 153 11.83 11.02 -0.22
C GLU A 153 12.40 12.41 -0.60
N GLY A 154 12.07 13.45 0.18
CA GLY A 154 12.47 14.82 -0.10
C GLY A 154 11.92 15.40 -1.41
N GLY A 155 10.85 14.82 -1.97
CA GLY A 155 10.25 15.26 -3.23
C GLY A 155 10.99 14.77 -4.49
N ASN A 156 11.86 13.76 -4.36
CA ASN A 156 12.69 13.27 -5.48
C ASN A 156 11.98 12.25 -6.38
N ILE A 157 10.75 11.85 -6.08
CA ILE A 157 9.98 10.89 -6.90
C ILE A 157 9.29 11.66 -8.02
N THR A 158 9.52 11.24 -9.28
CA THR A 158 8.97 11.90 -10.47
C THR A 158 7.79 11.12 -11.07
N ASP A 159 7.05 11.78 -11.97
CA ASP A 159 5.97 11.17 -12.76
C ASP A 159 6.47 9.92 -13.51
N GLU A 160 7.67 9.98 -14.11
CA GLU A 160 8.26 8.88 -14.86
C GLU A 160 8.59 7.70 -13.94
N MET A 161 9.15 7.95 -12.75
CA MET A 161 9.43 6.90 -11.77
C MET A 161 8.14 6.21 -11.32
N PHE A 162 7.10 7.00 -11.04
CA PHE A 162 5.79 6.45 -10.68
C PHE A 162 5.17 5.65 -11.83
N ALA A 163 5.20 6.18 -13.05
CA ALA A 163 4.63 5.53 -14.23
C ALA A 163 5.32 4.21 -14.60
N ALA A 164 6.63 4.09 -14.33
CA ALA A 164 7.41 2.88 -14.61
C ALA A 164 7.14 1.74 -13.62
N ALA A 165 6.57 2.02 -12.45
CA ALA A 165 6.24 1.02 -11.44
C ALA A 165 4.92 0.29 -11.77
N GLN A 166 4.76 -0.95 -11.26
CA GLN A 166 3.61 -1.81 -11.56
C GLN A 166 2.33 -1.34 -10.84
N PRO A 167 1.18 -1.20 -11.52
CA PRO A 167 -0.09 -0.89 -10.86
C PRO A 167 -0.60 -2.09 -10.07
N ILE A 168 -1.62 -1.84 -9.20
CA ILE A 168 -2.44 -2.91 -8.61
C ILE A 168 -3.13 -3.67 -9.75
N GLU A 169 -3.13 -5.01 -9.71
CA GLU A 169 -3.85 -5.82 -10.68
C GLU A 169 -5.37 -5.60 -10.55
N GLN A 170 -6.03 -5.41 -11.69
CA GLN A 170 -7.48 -5.14 -11.76
C GLN A 170 -8.32 -6.41 -11.58
#